data_665ec957442c8041e3d9ff506647e7e9
#
_entry.id   665ec957442c8041e3d9ff506647e7e9
#
_cell.length_a   1.000
_cell.length_b   1.000
_cell.length_c   1.000
_cell.angle_alpha   90.00
_cell.angle_beta   90.00
_cell.angle_gamma   90.00
#
_symmetry.space_group_name_H-M   'P 1'
#
loop_
_entity.id
_entity.type
_entity.pdbx_description
1 polymer ?
#
loop_
_entity_poly.entity_id
_entity_poly.type
_entity_poly.pdbx_seq_one_letter_code
_entity_poly.pdbx_strand_id
1 'polypeptide(L)'
;MQTIILVTRQMLAMFAYMAVGGLLFHARVLTEDGAKTLANLLVKLVIPAVIVNSFCVAFTPERLAGLGAGLALSALLLAAAILPSRLLFPRNGVHEFAAEFSNAGFLGIPLVQGAVGTHAVFYIAGFVALLNLCLLYTSDAADE
;
A
#
# COMPACT_ATOMS: atom_id res chain seq x y z
N MET A 1 15.66 -18.38 -3.58
CA MET A 1 16.66 -17.45 -4.12
C MET A 1 16.09 -16.51 -5.19
N GLN A 2 15.35 -16.99 -6.18
CA GLN A 2 14.77 -16.13 -7.24
C GLN A 2 13.84 -15.05 -6.69
N THR A 3 12.98 -15.36 -5.74
CA THR A 3 12.04 -14.39 -5.13
C THR A 3 12.76 -13.24 -4.42
N ILE A 4 13.85 -13.54 -3.70
CA ILE A 4 14.65 -12.51 -3.01
C ILE A 4 15.27 -11.57 -4.03
N ILE A 5 15.83 -12.10 -5.11
CA ILE A 5 16.44 -11.30 -6.19
C ILE A 5 15.38 -10.40 -6.85
N LEU A 6 14.18 -10.95 -7.14
CA LEU A 6 13.08 -10.19 -7.73
C LEU A 6 12.62 -9.04 -6.82
N VAL A 7 12.41 -9.32 -5.54
CA VAL A 7 12.01 -8.29 -4.56
C VAL A 7 13.10 -7.24 -4.42
N THR A 8 14.36 -7.63 -4.26
CA THR A 8 15.49 -6.69 -4.15
C THR A 8 15.60 -5.80 -5.40
N ARG A 9 15.50 -6.39 -6.59
CA ARG A 9 15.51 -5.63 -7.86
C ARG A 9 14.37 -4.61 -7.91
N GLN A 10 13.17 -5.01 -7.50
CA GLN A 10 12.01 -4.13 -7.49
C GLN A 10 12.18 -2.98 -6.47
N MET A 11 12.70 -3.28 -5.29
CA MET A 11 13.00 -2.25 -4.29
C MET A 11 14.07 -1.26 -4.80
N LEU A 12 15.15 -1.75 -5.41
CA LEU A 12 16.18 -0.90 -6.00
C LEU A 12 15.61 0.00 -7.11
N ALA A 13 14.73 -0.53 -7.96
CA ALA A 13 14.07 0.26 -8.99
C ALA A 13 13.19 1.37 -8.37
N MET A 14 12.46 1.08 -7.30
CA MET A 14 11.65 2.09 -6.59
C MET A 14 12.53 3.18 -5.97
N PHE A 15 13.65 2.82 -5.33
CA PHE A 15 14.62 3.80 -4.82
C PHE A 15 15.23 4.64 -5.95
N ALA A 16 15.52 4.04 -7.10
CA ALA A 16 16.00 4.80 -8.27
C ALA A 16 14.96 5.81 -8.75
N TYR A 17 13.67 5.44 -8.83
CA TYR A 17 12.61 6.39 -9.18
C TYR A 17 12.46 7.51 -8.14
N MET A 18 12.58 7.21 -6.85
CA MET A 18 12.59 8.22 -5.79
C MET A 18 13.78 9.18 -5.95
N ALA A 19 14.97 8.67 -6.25
CA ALA A 19 16.15 9.49 -6.50
C ALA A 19 15.95 10.41 -7.73
N VAL A 20 15.41 9.89 -8.82
CA VAL A 20 15.07 10.69 -10.02
C VAL A 20 14.05 11.78 -9.67
N GLY A 21 12.99 11.44 -8.92
CA GLY A 21 12.00 12.42 -8.45
C GLY A 21 12.64 13.52 -7.60
N GLY A 22 13.53 13.15 -6.68
CA GLY A 22 14.30 14.10 -5.87
C GLY A 22 15.22 15.01 -6.70
N LEU A 23 15.88 14.45 -7.71
CA LEU A 23 16.72 15.24 -8.64
C LEU A 23 15.89 16.25 -9.46
N LEU A 24 14.71 15.84 -9.96
CA LEU A 24 13.80 16.71 -10.69
C LEU A 24 13.27 17.83 -9.78
N PHE A 25 13.00 17.53 -8.53
CA PHE A 25 12.59 18.53 -7.54
C PHE A 25 13.74 19.51 -7.24
N HIS A 26 14.94 19.01 -7.02
CA HIS A 26 16.13 19.83 -6.78
C HIS A 26 16.47 20.70 -8.00
N ALA A 27 16.33 20.17 -9.19
CA ALA A 27 16.52 20.91 -10.46
C ALA A 27 15.38 21.90 -10.78
N ARG A 28 14.38 22.02 -9.89
CA ARG A 28 13.18 22.88 -10.07
C ARG A 28 12.35 22.57 -11.32
N VAL A 29 12.53 21.41 -11.91
CA VAL A 29 11.66 20.89 -12.98
C VAL A 29 10.32 20.49 -12.42
N LEU A 30 10.33 19.88 -11.20
CA LEU A 30 9.15 19.54 -10.43
C LEU A 30 9.01 20.53 -9.27
N THR A 31 7.88 21.25 -9.25
CA THR A 31 7.54 22.16 -8.15
C THR A 31 6.78 21.41 -7.05
N GLU A 32 6.68 22.01 -5.85
CA GLU A 32 5.92 21.42 -4.74
C GLU A 32 4.44 21.19 -5.12
N ASP A 33 3.81 22.17 -5.78
CA ASP A 33 2.43 22.06 -6.24
C ASP A 33 2.28 21.00 -7.36
N GLY A 34 3.27 20.90 -8.24
CA GLY A 34 3.35 19.86 -9.26
C GLY A 34 3.43 18.47 -8.63
N ALA A 35 4.27 18.30 -7.61
CA ALA A 35 4.39 17.03 -6.86
C ALA A 35 3.08 16.67 -6.14
N LYS A 36 2.41 17.65 -5.49
CA LYS A 36 1.09 17.44 -4.86
C LYS A 36 0.03 17.05 -5.89
N THR A 37 0.02 17.69 -7.06
CA THR A 37 -0.92 17.38 -8.14
C THR A 37 -0.73 15.95 -8.64
N LEU A 38 0.53 15.54 -8.89
CA LEU A 38 0.86 14.17 -9.30
C LEU A 38 0.48 13.15 -8.24
N ALA A 39 0.75 13.43 -6.96
CA ALA A 39 0.36 12.55 -5.86
C ALA A 39 -1.17 12.42 -5.78
N ASN A 40 -1.92 13.51 -5.90
CA ASN A 40 -3.38 13.49 -5.91
C ASN A 40 -3.94 12.69 -7.10
N LEU A 41 -3.37 12.85 -8.29
CA LEU A 41 -3.75 12.07 -9.47
C LEU A 41 -3.51 10.57 -9.26
N LEU A 42 -2.35 10.23 -8.69
CA LEU A 42 -1.99 8.85 -8.39
C LEU A 42 -3.00 8.21 -7.41
N VAL A 43 -3.31 8.91 -6.31
CA VAL A 43 -4.23 8.39 -5.27
C VAL A 43 -5.66 8.32 -5.77
N LYS A 44 -6.13 9.37 -6.45
CA LYS A 44 -7.55 9.50 -6.80
C LYS A 44 -7.93 8.81 -8.10
N LEU A 45 -6.98 8.56 -8.99
CA LEU A 45 -7.25 7.98 -10.30
C LEU A 45 -6.47 6.70 -10.56
N VAL A 46 -5.14 6.75 -10.44
CA VAL A 46 -4.29 5.62 -10.87
C VAL A 46 -4.47 4.41 -9.94
N ILE A 47 -4.40 4.59 -8.63
CA ILE A 47 -4.56 3.49 -7.67
C ILE A 47 -5.95 2.86 -7.76
N PRO A 48 -7.07 3.60 -7.73
CA PRO A 48 -8.39 3.01 -7.94
C PRO A 48 -8.52 2.29 -9.29
N ALA A 49 -7.98 2.85 -10.37
CA ALA A 49 -8.01 2.20 -11.67
C ALA A 49 -7.24 0.87 -11.69
N VAL A 50 -6.08 0.81 -11.05
CA VAL A 50 -5.29 -0.44 -10.91
C VAL A 50 -6.06 -1.48 -10.08
N ILE A 51 -6.70 -1.06 -8.99
CA ILE A 51 -7.51 -1.94 -8.15
C ILE A 51 -8.69 -2.48 -8.97
N VAL A 52 -9.48 -1.62 -9.61
CA VAL A 52 -10.62 -2.04 -10.44
C VAL A 52 -10.17 -3.00 -11.53
N ASN A 53 -9.08 -2.68 -12.24
CA ASN A 53 -8.51 -3.54 -13.27
C ASN A 53 -8.09 -4.92 -12.72
N SER A 54 -7.63 -5.01 -11.49
CA SER A 54 -7.25 -6.27 -10.85
C SER A 54 -8.45 -7.19 -10.59
N PHE A 55 -9.65 -6.61 -10.44
CA PHE A 55 -10.92 -7.36 -10.31
C PHE A 55 -11.58 -7.70 -11.64
N CYS A 56 -11.12 -7.13 -12.77
CA CYS A 56 -11.58 -7.47 -14.11
C CYS A 56 -11.01 -8.82 -14.59
N VAL A 57 -11.20 -9.88 -13.80
CA VAL A 57 -10.71 -11.23 -14.06
C VAL A 57 -11.87 -12.22 -13.97
N ALA A 58 -11.76 -13.37 -14.68
CA ALA A 58 -12.76 -14.41 -14.59
C ALA A 58 -12.94 -14.87 -13.13
N PHE A 59 -14.18 -14.91 -12.68
CA PHE A 59 -14.53 -15.30 -11.33
C PHE A 59 -14.46 -16.84 -11.22
N THR A 60 -13.55 -17.34 -10.38
CA THR A 60 -13.42 -18.77 -10.09
C THR A 60 -13.50 -19.03 -8.59
N PRO A 61 -14.01 -20.21 -8.16
CA PRO A 61 -14.06 -20.56 -6.73
C PRO A 61 -12.70 -20.47 -6.05
N GLU A 62 -11.62 -20.84 -6.76
CA GLU A 62 -10.25 -20.80 -6.22
C GLU A 62 -9.80 -19.37 -5.96
N ARG A 63 -10.14 -18.43 -6.84
CA ARG A 63 -9.84 -17.01 -6.67
C ARG A 63 -10.62 -16.41 -5.51
N LEU A 64 -11.88 -16.78 -5.36
CA LEU A 64 -12.70 -16.34 -4.23
C LEU A 64 -12.14 -16.85 -2.90
N ALA A 65 -11.78 -18.13 -2.84
CA ALA A 65 -11.12 -18.72 -1.68
C ALA A 65 -9.79 -18.03 -1.36
N GLY A 66 -8.98 -17.74 -2.40
CA GLY A 66 -7.73 -17.01 -2.26
C GLY A 66 -7.91 -15.57 -1.76
N LEU A 67 -8.94 -14.87 -2.23
CA LEU A 67 -9.29 -13.53 -1.74
C LEU A 67 -9.73 -13.58 -0.27
N GLY A 68 -10.55 -14.56 0.09
CA GLY A 68 -10.98 -14.79 1.48
C GLY A 68 -9.79 -15.09 2.41
N ALA A 69 -8.88 -15.95 1.98
CA ALA A 69 -7.64 -16.25 2.71
C ALA A 69 -6.74 -15.00 2.82
N GLY A 70 -6.65 -14.22 1.73
CA GLY A 70 -5.92 -12.95 1.72
C GLY A 70 -6.49 -11.93 2.70
N LEU A 71 -7.81 -11.79 2.76
CA LEU A 71 -8.49 -10.92 3.73
C LEU A 71 -8.28 -11.40 5.18
N ALA A 72 -8.39 -12.69 5.44
CA ALA A 72 -8.15 -13.26 6.76
C ALA A 72 -6.70 -13.03 7.22
N LEU A 73 -5.73 -13.28 6.32
CA LEU A 73 -4.32 -13.01 6.60
C LEU A 73 -4.06 -11.51 6.83
N SER A 74 -4.71 -10.65 6.06
CA SER A 74 -4.62 -9.19 6.20
C SER A 74 -5.13 -8.71 7.55
N ALA A 75 -6.27 -9.23 8.00
CA ALA A 75 -6.83 -8.94 9.31
C ALA A 75 -5.90 -9.40 10.45
N LEU A 76 -5.30 -10.58 10.29
CA LEU A 76 -4.35 -11.13 11.25
C LEU A 76 -3.06 -10.29 11.33
N LEU A 77 -2.51 -9.88 10.17
CA LEU A 77 -1.32 -9.04 10.11
C LEU A 77 -1.58 -7.65 10.68
N LEU A 78 -2.75 -7.08 10.42
CA LEU A 78 -3.14 -5.79 10.97
C LEU A 78 -3.32 -5.87 12.50
N ALA A 79 -3.98 -6.91 13.00
CA ALA A 79 -4.06 -7.15 14.44
C ALA A 79 -2.68 -7.35 15.09
N ALA A 80 -1.79 -8.08 14.41
CA ALA A 80 -0.40 -8.27 14.85
C ALA A 80 0.43 -6.98 14.81
N ALA A 81 0.06 -5.98 14.03
CA ALA A 81 0.67 -4.65 14.04
C ALA A 81 0.08 -3.77 15.17
N ILE A 82 -1.24 -3.75 15.32
CA ILE A 82 -1.95 -2.93 16.31
C ILE A 82 -1.62 -3.32 17.74
N LEU A 83 -1.59 -4.62 18.06
CA LEU A 83 -1.36 -5.08 19.43
C LEU A 83 0.00 -4.63 20.00
N PRO A 84 1.14 -4.82 19.29
CA PRO A 84 2.43 -4.34 19.76
C PRO A 84 2.55 -2.82 19.74
N SER A 85 1.97 -2.11 18.76
CA SER A 85 2.07 -0.66 18.66
C SER A 85 1.46 0.02 19.87
N ARG A 86 0.27 -0.40 20.30
CA ARG A 86 -0.40 0.08 21.51
C ARG A 86 0.37 -0.22 22.80
N LEU A 87 1.07 -1.35 22.83
CA LEU A 87 1.89 -1.72 23.98
C LEU A 87 3.19 -0.94 24.04
N LEU A 88 3.83 -0.67 22.90
CA LEU A 88 5.13 0.00 22.81
C LEU A 88 5.01 1.53 22.86
N PHE A 89 3.93 2.09 22.34
CA PHE A 89 3.72 3.54 22.22
C PHE A 89 2.45 4.05 22.94
N PRO A 90 2.21 3.64 24.21
CA PRO A 90 1.01 4.06 24.91
C PRO A 90 1.00 5.59 25.07
N ARG A 91 -0.07 6.24 24.62
CA ARG A 91 -0.27 7.72 24.67
C ARG A 91 0.45 8.53 23.58
N ASN A 92 1.06 7.92 22.57
CA ASN A 92 1.65 8.65 21.47
C ASN A 92 1.00 8.24 20.14
N GLY A 93 -0.16 8.82 19.84
CA GLY A 93 -0.97 8.49 18.68
C GLY A 93 -0.23 8.58 17.34
N VAL A 94 0.74 9.49 17.21
CA VAL A 94 1.54 9.62 15.98
C VAL A 94 2.45 8.41 15.76
N HIS A 95 3.13 7.94 16.81
CA HIS A 95 3.99 6.76 16.72
C HIS A 95 3.18 5.48 16.60
N GLU A 96 2.06 5.39 17.31
CA GLU A 96 1.10 4.31 17.20
C GLU A 96 0.60 4.19 15.76
N PHE A 97 0.10 5.29 15.18
CA PHE A 97 -0.35 5.36 13.80
C PHE A 97 0.75 4.96 12.80
N ALA A 98 1.96 5.49 12.95
CA ALA A 98 3.08 5.17 12.07
C ALA A 98 3.52 3.69 12.15
N ALA A 99 3.34 3.05 13.29
CA ALA A 99 3.65 1.63 13.48
C ALA A 99 2.54 0.71 12.96
N GLU A 100 1.27 1.14 13.00
CA GLU A 100 0.12 0.35 12.58
C GLU A 100 -0.13 0.39 11.08
N PHE A 101 0.03 1.57 10.45
CA PHE A 101 -0.36 1.79 9.07
C PHE A 101 0.83 1.80 8.12
N SER A 102 0.99 0.69 7.39
CA SER A 102 1.99 0.58 6.34
C SER A 102 1.55 1.26 5.04
N ASN A 103 2.52 1.71 4.24
CA ASN A 103 2.24 2.30 2.92
C ASN A 103 1.95 1.20 1.87
N ALA A 104 0.89 0.44 2.07
CA ALA A 104 0.54 -0.69 1.21
C ALA A 104 0.02 -0.26 -0.16
N GLY A 105 -0.62 0.91 -0.28
CA GLY A 105 -1.11 1.42 -1.55
C GLY A 105 0.01 1.86 -2.48
N PHE A 106 0.87 2.76 -2.01
CA PHE A 106 1.93 3.33 -2.84
C PHE A 106 3.14 2.41 -3.03
N LEU A 107 3.55 1.70 -1.97
CA LEU A 107 4.72 0.83 -2.00
C LEU A 107 4.33 -0.63 -2.26
N GLY A 108 3.29 -1.11 -1.60
CA GLY A 108 2.91 -2.52 -1.65
C GLY A 108 2.39 -2.95 -3.01
N ILE A 109 1.49 -2.19 -3.65
CA ILE A 109 0.93 -2.55 -4.97
C ILE A 109 2.03 -2.64 -6.03
N PRO A 110 2.87 -1.62 -6.26
CA PRO A 110 3.96 -1.71 -7.23
C PRO A 110 4.98 -2.80 -6.92
N LEU A 111 5.27 -3.02 -5.63
CA LEU A 111 6.20 -4.07 -5.20
C LEU A 111 5.68 -5.46 -5.55
N VAL A 112 4.42 -5.75 -5.22
CA VAL A 112 3.79 -7.04 -5.50
C VAL A 112 3.60 -7.23 -7.00
N GLN A 113 3.19 -6.20 -7.72
CA GLN A 113 3.03 -6.22 -9.17
C GLN A 113 4.37 -6.53 -9.87
N GLY A 114 5.46 -5.92 -9.44
CA GLY A 114 6.78 -6.13 -10.01
C GLY A 114 7.42 -7.46 -9.62
N ALA A 115 7.16 -7.97 -8.42
CA ALA A 115 7.76 -9.20 -7.91
C ALA A 115 6.98 -10.47 -8.31
N VAL A 116 5.66 -10.41 -8.35
CA VAL A 116 4.78 -11.58 -8.53
C VAL A 116 3.97 -11.48 -9.83
N GLY A 117 3.68 -10.26 -10.28
CA GLY A 117 2.89 -9.98 -11.47
C GLY A 117 1.56 -9.29 -11.16
N THR A 118 0.95 -8.77 -12.21
CA THR A 118 -0.29 -7.96 -12.12
C THR A 118 -1.46 -8.73 -11.49
N HIS A 119 -1.51 -10.06 -11.68
CA HIS A 119 -2.57 -10.89 -11.11
C HIS A 119 -2.54 -10.94 -9.57
N ALA A 120 -1.38 -10.71 -8.94
CA ALA A 120 -1.25 -10.71 -7.50
C ALA A 120 -1.83 -9.44 -6.84
N VAL A 121 -2.05 -8.38 -7.63
CA VAL A 121 -2.70 -7.14 -7.16
C VAL A 121 -4.12 -7.42 -6.66
N PHE A 122 -4.82 -8.38 -7.28
CA PHE A 122 -6.15 -8.83 -6.83
C PHE A 122 -6.17 -9.23 -5.34
N TYR A 123 -5.15 -9.94 -4.87
CA TYR A 123 -5.06 -10.41 -3.48
C TYR A 123 -4.64 -9.31 -2.51
N ILE A 124 -3.69 -8.46 -2.91
CA ILE A 124 -3.26 -7.34 -2.06
C ILE A 124 -4.29 -6.20 -2.01
N ALA A 125 -5.18 -6.10 -3.00
CA ALA A 125 -6.25 -5.11 -3.00
C ALA A 125 -7.18 -5.26 -1.79
N GLY A 126 -7.43 -6.49 -1.34
CA GLY A 126 -8.17 -6.77 -0.11
C GLY A 126 -7.47 -6.20 1.13
N PHE A 127 -6.15 -6.35 1.23
CA PHE A 127 -5.36 -5.76 2.32
C PHE A 127 -5.41 -4.23 2.30
N VAL A 128 -5.23 -3.62 1.14
CA VAL A 128 -5.30 -2.15 0.97
C VAL A 128 -6.68 -1.62 1.34
N ALA A 129 -7.75 -2.32 0.95
CA ALA A 129 -9.12 -1.95 1.28
C ALA A 129 -9.36 -2.01 2.80
N LEU A 130 -8.94 -3.10 3.45
CA LEU A 130 -9.07 -3.27 4.90
C LEU A 130 -8.28 -2.21 5.67
N LEU A 131 -7.05 -1.93 5.26
CA LEU A 131 -6.20 -0.92 5.85
C LEU A 131 -6.82 0.49 5.73
N ASN A 132 -7.35 0.83 4.56
CA ASN A 132 -8.04 2.11 4.35
C ASN A 132 -9.34 2.23 5.17
N LEU A 133 -10.09 1.14 5.32
CA LEU A 133 -11.29 1.11 6.15
C LEU A 133 -10.95 1.38 7.63
N CYS A 134 -9.90 0.73 8.14
CA CYS A 134 -9.42 0.98 9.50
C CYS A 134 -8.91 2.42 9.67
N LEU A 135 -8.23 2.95 8.67
CA LEU A 135 -7.73 4.33 8.66
C LEU A 135 -8.86 5.36 8.73
N LEU A 136 -9.90 5.18 7.94
CA LEU A 136 -11.09 6.04 7.98
C LEU A 136 -11.77 5.99 9.34
N TYR A 137 -11.94 4.79 9.90
CA TYR A 137 -12.56 4.63 11.21
C TYR A 137 -11.76 5.28 12.35
N THR A 138 -10.42 5.19 12.31
CA THR A 138 -9.55 5.82 13.32
C THR A 138 -9.49 7.34 13.16
N SER A 139 -9.62 7.87 11.93
CA SER A 139 -9.66 9.31 11.67
C SER A 139 -10.94 9.93 12.21
N ASP A 140 -12.11 9.32 11.96
CA ASP A 140 -13.41 9.81 12.46
C ASP A 140 -13.44 9.81 14.01
N ALA A 141 -12.84 8.80 14.65
CA ALA A 141 -12.76 8.73 16.11
C ALA A 141 -11.80 9.76 16.74
N ALA A 142 -10.93 10.39 15.96
CA ALA A 142 -10.01 11.42 16.43
C ALA A 142 -10.62 12.84 16.31
N ASP A 143 -11.69 12.99 15.52
CA ASP A 143 -12.39 14.27 15.32
C ASP A 143 -13.59 14.46 16.28
N GLU A 144 -13.97 13.44 17.07
CA GLU A 144 -14.95 13.48 18.15
C GLU A 144 -14.27 13.71 19.52
#